data_4e0be21905626090db805e70a83073b2
#
_entry.id   4e0be21905626090db805e70a83073b2
#
_cell.length_a   1.000
_cell.length_b   1.000
_cell.length_c   1.000
_cell.angle_alpha   90.00
_cell.angle_beta   90.00
_cell.angle_gamma   90.00
#
_symmetry.space_group_name_H-M   'P 1'
#
loop_
_entity.id
_entity.type
_entity.pdbx_description
1 polymer ?
#
loop_
_entity_poly.entity_id
_entity_poly.type
_entity_poly.pdbx_seq_one_letter_code
_entity_poly.pdbx_strand_id
1 'polypeptide(L)'
;MTTSPNITNTLDGVLQGLMRRYSERVPDVQTIIDAMVEDGIIASAEEIENDHIAFRTMGVPHLGLSSFEKIFTHSGYEKRDRYDFTEKKLTAYWYSPPAGTNANLPRIFVSELRMHELSAEAQRIIHRYTDTVTSDPVDALDLDDAAAVDAFLHRP
;
A
#
# COMPACT_ATOMS: atom_id res chain seq x y z
N MET A 1 -17.57 1.22 17.05
CA MET A 1 -17.26 -0.21 16.80
C MET A 1 -15.82 -0.40 17.23
N THR A 2 -15.56 -1.21 18.23
CA THR A 2 -14.19 -1.51 18.69
C THR A 2 -13.58 -2.50 17.70
N THR A 3 -12.50 -2.11 17.05
CA THR A 3 -11.71 -2.98 16.19
C THR A 3 -11.25 -4.19 17.01
N SER A 4 -11.43 -5.39 16.48
CA SER A 4 -10.99 -6.61 17.19
C SER A 4 -9.48 -6.59 17.38
N PRO A 5 -8.95 -7.01 18.54
CA PRO A 5 -7.49 -6.98 18.81
C PRO A 5 -6.65 -7.77 17.79
N ASN A 6 -7.22 -8.78 17.14
CA ASN A 6 -6.55 -9.52 16.06
C ASN A 6 -6.28 -8.65 14.82
N ILE A 7 -7.23 -7.81 14.40
CA ILE A 7 -7.10 -6.96 13.19
C ILE A 7 -5.97 -5.94 13.38
N THR A 8 -5.84 -5.36 14.58
CA THR A 8 -4.77 -4.41 14.88
C THR A 8 -3.40 -5.09 14.79
N ASN A 9 -3.24 -6.29 15.35
CA ASN A 9 -1.98 -7.04 15.29
C ASN A 9 -1.60 -7.43 13.85
N THR A 10 -2.58 -7.82 13.03
CA THR A 10 -2.35 -8.16 11.61
C THR A 10 -1.91 -6.93 10.83
N LEU A 11 -2.59 -5.80 11.00
CA LEU A 11 -2.24 -4.54 10.35
C LEU A 11 -0.83 -4.09 10.73
N ASP A 12 -0.48 -4.10 12.01
CA ASP A 12 0.86 -3.74 12.48
C ASP A 12 1.93 -4.62 11.84
N GLY A 13 1.69 -5.93 11.75
CA GLY A 13 2.60 -6.87 11.09
C GLY A 13 2.81 -6.56 9.61
N VAL A 14 1.74 -6.22 8.89
CA VAL A 14 1.79 -5.83 7.47
C VAL A 14 2.57 -4.52 7.29
N LEU A 15 2.27 -3.49 8.09
CA LEU A 15 2.95 -2.19 7.99
C LEU A 15 4.44 -2.30 8.32
N GLN A 16 4.81 -3.07 9.35
CA GLN A 16 6.21 -3.34 9.69
C GLN A 16 6.92 -4.09 8.56
N GLY A 17 6.28 -5.08 7.95
CA GLY A 17 6.81 -5.80 6.80
C GLY A 17 7.09 -4.87 5.61
N LEU A 18 6.16 -3.98 5.28
CA LEU A 18 6.32 -2.98 4.23
C LEU A 18 7.51 -2.06 4.49
N MET A 19 7.61 -1.50 5.70
CA MET A 19 8.70 -0.58 6.05
C MET A 19 10.06 -1.25 6.04
N ARG A 20 10.17 -2.45 6.61
CA ARG A 20 11.42 -3.23 6.59
C ARG A 20 11.95 -3.39 5.17
N ARG A 21 11.09 -3.82 4.24
CA ARG A 21 11.51 -4.06 2.85
C ARG A 21 11.74 -2.79 2.05
N TYR A 22 11.04 -1.72 2.39
CA TYR A 22 11.34 -0.42 1.82
C TYR A 22 12.76 0.00 2.19
N SER A 23 13.14 -0.10 3.46
CA SER A 23 14.49 0.21 3.92
C SER A 23 15.56 -0.71 3.31
N GLU A 24 15.27 -2.01 3.15
CA GLU A 24 16.19 -2.96 2.50
C GLU A 24 16.43 -2.63 1.00
N ARG A 25 15.40 -2.12 0.29
CA ARG A 25 15.48 -1.79 -1.14
C ARG A 25 15.98 -0.39 -1.42
N VAL A 26 15.89 0.50 -0.45
CA VAL A 26 16.27 1.92 -0.56
C VAL A 26 17.26 2.26 0.56
N PRO A 27 18.56 1.94 0.39
CA PRO A 27 19.58 2.16 1.43
C PRO A 27 19.69 3.60 1.92
N ASP A 28 19.33 4.57 1.06
CA ASP A 28 19.35 6.00 1.40
C ASP A 28 18.43 6.33 2.59
N VAL A 29 17.37 5.53 2.81
CA VAL A 29 16.48 5.70 3.97
C VAL A 29 17.26 5.57 5.27
N GLN A 30 18.07 4.49 5.39
CA GLN A 30 18.88 4.30 6.59
C GLN A 30 19.94 5.39 6.74
N THR A 31 20.59 5.79 5.64
CA THR A 31 21.58 6.86 5.64
C THR A 31 21.00 8.19 6.14
N ILE A 32 19.77 8.52 5.72
CA ILE A 32 19.08 9.73 6.17
C ILE A 32 18.74 9.64 7.66
N ILE A 33 18.22 8.50 8.11
CA ILE A 33 17.88 8.26 9.51
C ILE A 33 19.13 8.39 10.40
N ASP A 34 20.23 7.76 10.00
CA ASP A 34 21.48 7.80 10.74
C ASP A 34 22.01 9.25 10.86
N ALA A 35 21.94 10.04 9.79
CA ALA A 35 22.30 11.45 9.80
C ALA A 35 21.41 12.29 10.73
N MET A 36 20.09 12.02 10.73
CA MET A 36 19.16 12.71 11.63
C MET A 36 19.44 12.41 13.10
N VAL A 37 19.85 11.18 13.42
CA VAL A 37 20.27 10.80 14.77
C VAL A 37 21.59 11.47 15.14
N GLU A 38 22.58 11.47 14.24
CA GLU A 38 23.89 12.10 14.46
C GLU A 38 23.77 13.60 14.69
N ASP A 39 22.88 14.27 13.93
CA ASP A 39 22.60 15.70 14.07
C ASP A 39 21.70 16.04 15.28
N GLY A 40 21.21 15.04 16.01
CA GLY A 40 20.34 15.20 17.18
C GLY A 40 18.94 15.71 16.84
N ILE A 41 18.48 15.51 15.60
CA ILE A 41 17.11 15.87 15.15
C ILE A 41 16.09 14.89 15.74
N ILE A 42 16.45 13.61 15.82
CA ILE A 42 15.69 12.52 16.46
C ILE A 42 16.63 11.74 17.38
N ALA A 43 16.10 11.10 18.42
CA ALA A 43 16.90 10.24 19.29
C ALA A 43 17.06 8.82 18.69
N SER A 44 16.10 8.35 17.91
CA SER A 44 16.15 7.05 17.26
C SER A 44 15.18 6.97 16.07
N ALA A 45 15.30 5.94 15.24
CA ALA A 45 14.42 5.69 14.10
C ALA A 45 12.93 5.55 14.47
N GLU A 46 12.64 5.09 15.69
CA GLU A 46 11.28 4.90 16.20
C GLU A 46 10.53 6.23 16.41
N GLU A 47 11.23 7.37 16.44
CA GLU A 47 10.59 8.68 16.51
C GLU A 47 10.04 9.16 15.16
N ILE A 48 10.31 8.43 14.07
CA ILE A 48 9.82 8.79 12.74
C ILE A 48 8.39 8.32 12.59
N GLU A 49 7.48 9.27 12.39
CA GLU A 49 6.09 9.00 12.06
C GLU A 49 5.87 9.05 10.54
N ASN A 50 5.34 7.96 9.98
CA ASN A 50 5.01 7.92 8.55
C ASN A 50 3.66 8.61 8.31
N ASP A 51 3.66 9.70 7.55
CA ASP A 51 2.42 10.40 7.17
C ASP A 51 1.53 9.53 6.30
N HIS A 52 2.10 8.89 5.28
CA HIS A 52 1.37 8.00 4.38
C HIS A 52 2.27 6.98 3.70
N ILE A 53 1.63 5.88 3.25
CA ILE A 53 2.24 4.88 2.39
C ILE A 53 1.47 4.87 1.06
N ALA A 54 2.19 4.97 -0.06
CA ALA A 54 1.60 5.06 -1.39
C ALA A 54 1.85 3.80 -2.22
N PHE A 55 0.80 3.33 -2.91
CA PHE A 55 0.85 2.20 -3.81
C PHE A 55 0.43 2.58 -5.23
N ARG A 56 1.00 1.89 -6.21
CA ARG A 56 0.61 1.98 -7.59
C ARG A 56 0.05 0.64 -8.07
N THR A 57 -1.14 0.70 -8.67
CA THR A 57 -1.81 -0.45 -9.27
C THR A 57 -2.05 -0.25 -10.76
N MET A 58 -2.46 -1.31 -11.44
CA MET A 58 -2.78 -1.32 -12.86
C MET A 58 -4.28 -1.45 -13.06
N GLY A 59 -4.90 -0.55 -13.83
CA GLY A 59 -6.32 -0.58 -14.17
C GLY A 59 -6.65 -1.62 -15.24
N VAL A 60 -6.51 -2.89 -14.90
CA VAL A 60 -6.87 -4.06 -15.70
C VAL A 60 -7.82 -4.96 -14.93
N PRO A 61 -8.55 -5.87 -15.59
CA PRO A 61 -9.45 -6.80 -14.89
C PRO A 61 -8.73 -7.56 -13.78
N HIS A 62 -9.41 -7.75 -12.66
CA HIS A 62 -8.95 -8.49 -11.48
C HIS A 62 -7.75 -7.89 -10.71
N LEU A 63 -7.13 -6.85 -11.23
CA LEU A 63 -6.08 -6.07 -10.58
C LEU A 63 -6.56 -4.63 -10.39
N GLY A 64 -5.74 -3.79 -9.86
CA GLY A 64 -6.09 -2.39 -9.73
C GLY A 64 -6.57 -2.00 -8.35
N LEU A 65 -7.15 -0.81 -8.28
CA LEU A 65 -7.51 -0.16 -7.03
C LEU A 65 -8.55 -0.94 -6.24
N SER A 66 -9.61 -1.42 -6.90
CA SER A 66 -10.71 -2.15 -6.26
C SER A 66 -10.32 -3.49 -5.67
N SER A 67 -9.31 -4.14 -6.23
CA SER A 67 -8.72 -5.34 -5.65
C SER A 67 -7.83 -4.98 -4.45
N PHE A 68 -6.88 -4.07 -4.67
CA PHE A 68 -5.86 -3.75 -3.70
C PHE A 68 -6.41 -3.11 -2.42
N GLU A 69 -7.43 -2.24 -2.53
CA GLU A 69 -8.04 -1.57 -1.38
C GLU A 69 -8.63 -2.54 -0.35
N LYS A 70 -9.02 -3.75 -0.76
CA LYS A 70 -9.60 -4.77 0.13
C LYS A 70 -8.68 -5.08 1.32
N ILE A 71 -7.36 -5.08 1.10
CA ILE A 71 -6.36 -5.34 2.14
C ILE A 71 -6.50 -4.35 3.30
N PHE A 72 -6.63 -3.07 3.00
CA PHE A 72 -6.69 -2.03 4.02
C PHE A 72 -8.10 -1.81 4.55
N THR A 73 -9.11 -1.89 3.69
CA THR A 73 -10.50 -1.73 4.14
C THR A 73 -10.95 -2.87 5.06
N HIS A 74 -10.41 -4.09 4.87
CA HIS A 74 -10.59 -5.19 5.81
C HIS A 74 -10.06 -4.84 7.22
N SER A 75 -8.94 -4.13 7.29
CA SER A 75 -8.35 -3.65 8.55
C SER A 75 -9.01 -2.38 9.11
N GLY A 76 -10.13 -1.94 8.53
CA GLY A 76 -10.92 -0.81 9.01
C GLY A 76 -10.50 0.55 8.45
N TYR A 77 -9.61 0.60 7.46
CA TYR A 77 -9.35 1.84 6.73
C TYR A 77 -10.60 2.27 5.96
N GLU A 78 -10.85 3.58 5.95
CA GLU A 78 -12.01 4.15 5.26
C GLU A 78 -11.58 4.90 4.01
N LYS A 79 -12.17 4.54 2.88
CA LYS A 79 -11.96 5.23 1.59
C LYS A 79 -12.45 6.68 1.66
N ARG A 80 -11.64 7.61 1.20
CA ARG A 80 -11.87 9.05 1.22
C ARG A 80 -11.87 9.63 -0.20
N ASP A 81 -11.32 10.81 -0.37
CA ASP A 81 -11.43 11.58 -1.58
C ASP A 81 -10.75 10.93 -2.78
N ARG A 82 -11.36 11.17 -3.94
CA ARG A 82 -10.83 10.78 -5.24
C ARG A 82 -9.93 11.88 -5.80
N TYR A 83 -8.85 11.46 -6.44
CA TYR A 83 -7.93 12.31 -7.19
C TYR A 83 -7.79 11.80 -8.63
N ASP A 84 -7.88 12.71 -9.59
CA ASP A 84 -7.64 12.42 -11.01
C ASP A 84 -6.41 13.21 -11.48
N PHE A 85 -5.35 12.50 -11.82
CA PHE A 85 -4.12 13.06 -12.36
C PHE A 85 -4.11 12.86 -13.87
N THR A 86 -4.68 13.82 -14.61
CA THR A 86 -4.91 13.69 -16.05
C THR A 86 -3.62 13.45 -16.83
N GLU A 87 -2.58 14.25 -16.61
CA GLU A 87 -1.30 14.12 -17.31
C GLU A 87 -0.60 12.79 -17.04
N LYS A 88 -0.74 12.28 -15.81
CA LYS A 88 -0.14 11.00 -15.39
C LYS A 88 -1.04 9.80 -15.71
N LYS A 89 -2.24 10.04 -16.18
CA LYS A 89 -3.27 9.01 -16.48
C LYS A 89 -3.57 8.13 -15.27
N LEU A 90 -3.72 8.77 -14.09
CA LEU A 90 -3.97 8.07 -12.85
C LEU A 90 -5.30 8.50 -12.24
N THR A 91 -6.00 7.52 -11.68
CA THR A 91 -7.04 7.72 -10.68
C THR A 91 -6.51 7.24 -9.34
N ALA A 92 -6.78 7.96 -8.26
CA ALA A 92 -6.30 7.59 -6.93
C ALA A 92 -7.35 7.88 -5.86
N TYR A 93 -7.19 7.19 -4.73
CA TYR A 93 -7.91 7.46 -3.49
C TYR A 93 -6.94 7.43 -2.32
N TRP A 94 -7.25 8.19 -1.28
CA TRP A 94 -6.63 8.01 0.00
C TRP A 94 -7.59 7.34 0.98
N TYR A 95 -7.02 6.70 1.99
CA TYR A 95 -7.76 5.96 3.01
C TYR A 95 -7.28 6.45 4.37
N SER A 96 -8.25 6.84 5.21
CA SER A 96 -7.95 7.21 6.59
C SER A 96 -7.81 5.97 7.46
N PRO A 97 -6.90 5.99 8.44
CA PRO A 97 -6.80 4.92 9.42
C PRO A 97 -8.11 4.71 10.19
N PRO A 98 -8.32 3.50 10.79
CA PRO A 98 -9.48 3.22 11.62
C PRO A 98 -9.61 4.21 12.77
N ALA A 99 -10.81 4.72 13.00
CA ALA A 99 -11.08 5.63 14.12
C ALA A 99 -10.93 4.91 15.48
N GLY A 100 -10.37 5.62 16.46
CA GLY A 100 -10.25 5.12 17.85
C GLY A 100 -9.05 4.17 18.07
N THR A 101 -8.14 4.06 17.12
CA THR A 101 -6.84 3.44 17.36
C THR A 101 -5.93 4.44 18.03
N ASN A 102 -5.23 4.02 19.11
CA ASN A 102 -4.23 4.86 19.78
C ASN A 102 -2.86 4.86 19.05
N ALA A 103 -2.79 4.23 17.89
CA ALA A 103 -1.59 4.13 17.09
C ALA A 103 -1.55 5.24 16.03
N ASN A 104 -0.39 5.84 15.83
CA ASN A 104 -0.13 6.76 14.71
C ASN A 104 0.00 5.95 13.41
N LEU A 105 -1.14 5.46 12.91
CA LEU A 105 -1.18 4.70 11.67
C LEU A 105 -1.08 5.65 10.47
N PRO A 106 -0.25 5.31 9.46
CA PRO A 106 -0.12 6.11 8.25
C PRO A 106 -1.43 6.11 7.46
N ARG A 107 -1.69 7.19 6.72
CA ARG A 107 -2.71 7.15 5.66
C ARG A 107 -2.23 6.22 4.56
N ILE A 108 -3.17 5.58 3.89
CA ILE A 108 -2.88 4.78 2.69
C ILE A 108 -3.31 5.57 1.47
N PHE A 109 -2.47 5.61 0.45
CA PHE A 109 -2.77 6.23 -0.83
C PHE A 109 -2.61 5.19 -1.93
N VAL A 110 -3.69 4.89 -2.66
CA VAL A 110 -3.65 3.93 -3.77
C VAL A 110 -3.99 4.64 -5.06
N SER A 111 -3.11 4.51 -6.04
CA SER A 111 -3.30 5.02 -7.38
C SER A 111 -3.34 3.90 -8.40
N GLU A 112 -4.21 4.07 -9.40
CA GLU A 112 -4.42 3.15 -10.50
C GLU A 112 -4.06 3.80 -11.82
N LEU A 113 -3.23 3.13 -12.62
CA LEU A 113 -2.94 3.57 -13.98
C LEU A 113 -4.13 3.28 -14.89
N ARG A 114 -4.68 4.32 -15.54
CA ARG A 114 -5.73 4.18 -16.53
C ARG A 114 -5.17 3.63 -17.84
N MET A 115 -5.09 2.31 -17.91
CA MET A 115 -4.49 1.57 -19.02
C MET A 115 -5.05 1.95 -20.38
N HIS A 116 -6.36 2.16 -20.48
CA HIS A 116 -7.06 2.50 -21.73
C HIS A 116 -6.63 3.85 -22.35
N GLU A 117 -5.96 4.69 -21.58
CA GLU A 117 -5.41 5.97 -22.04
C GLU A 117 -3.97 5.87 -22.55
N LEU A 118 -3.34 4.69 -22.45
CA LEU A 118 -2.00 4.44 -22.99
C LEU A 118 -2.06 4.15 -24.50
N SER A 119 -0.90 4.18 -25.17
CA SER A 119 -0.81 3.74 -26.57
C SER A 119 -1.21 2.28 -26.72
N ALA A 120 -1.75 1.90 -27.86
CA ALA A 120 -2.13 0.51 -28.15
C ALA A 120 -0.96 -0.47 -27.97
N GLU A 121 0.28 -0.03 -28.27
CA GLU A 121 1.47 -0.84 -28.06
C GLU A 121 1.76 -1.07 -26.59
N ALA A 122 1.69 -0.03 -25.75
CA ALA A 122 1.87 -0.15 -24.31
C ALA A 122 0.81 -1.05 -23.67
N GLN A 123 -0.47 -0.87 -24.07
CA GLN A 123 -1.55 -1.75 -23.62
C GLN A 123 -1.26 -3.21 -23.96
N ARG A 124 -0.87 -3.50 -25.20
CA ARG A 124 -0.56 -4.86 -25.63
C ARG A 124 0.61 -5.48 -24.85
N ILE A 125 1.62 -4.69 -24.51
CA ILE A 125 2.75 -5.17 -23.71
C ILE A 125 2.28 -5.52 -22.30
N ILE A 126 1.51 -4.66 -21.67
CA ILE A 126 1.00 -4.86 -20.31
C ILE A 126 0.08 -6.09 -20.25
N HIS A 127 -0.83 -6.24 -21.22
CA HIS A 127 -1.73 -7.38 -21.31
C HIS A 127 -1.03 -8.74 -21.36
N ARG A 128 0.19 -8.83 -21.94
CA ARG A 128 0.96 -10.08 -21.91
C ARG A 128 1.31 -10.57 -20.50
N TYR A 129 1.38 -9.64 -19.55
CA TYR A 129 1.70 -9.97 -18.14
C TYR A 129 0.44 -10.09 -17.28
N THR A 130 -0.61 -9.38 -17.63
CA THR A 130 -1.81 -9.28 -16.79
C THR A 130 -2.94 -10.23 -17.20
N ASP A 131 -3.02 -10.65 -18.47
CA ASP A 131 -4.11 -11.52 -18.96
C ASP A 131 -4.06 -12.95 -18.39
N THR A 132 -2.97 -13.33 -17.73
CA THR A 132 -2.87 -14.58 -16.98
C THR A 132 -3.60 -14.54 -15.64
N VAL A 133 -3.98 -13.35 -15.17
CA VAL A 133 -4.72 -13.16 -13.93
C VAL A 133 -6.22 -13.27 -14.26
N THR A 134 -6.82 -14.40 -13.94
CA THR A 134 -8.21 -14.74 -14.30
C THR A 134 -9.21 -14.50 -13.16
N SER A 135 -8.73 -14.18 -11.96
CA SER A 135 -9.54 -13.85 -10.78
C SER A 135 -8.79 -12.86 -9.90
N ASP A 136 -9.53 -12.16 -9.05
CA ASP A 136 -8.92 -11.22 -8.10
C ASP A 136 -8.05 -11.99 -7.09
N PRO A 137 -6.73 -11.74 -7.06
CA PRO A 137 -5.83 -12.50 -6.20
C PRO A 137 -6.03 -12.19 -4.70
N VAL A 138 -6.62 -11.05 -4.37
CA VAL A 138 -6.91 -10.68 -2.97
C VAL A 138 -8.09 -11.47 -2.42
N ASP A 139 -9.04 -11.90 -3.27
CA ASP A 139 -10.20 -12.68 -2.82
C ASP A 139 -9.83 -14.07 -2.28
N ALA A 140 -8.67 -14.60 -2.66
CA ALA A 140 -8.15 -15.88 -2.17
C ALA A 140 -7.19 -15.75 -0.98
N LEU A 141 -6.95 -14.51 -0.50
CA LEU A 141 -6.00 -14.21 0.55
C LEU A 141 -6.69 -14.23 1.91
N ASP A 142 -6.09 -14.89 2.89
CA ASP A 142 -6.49 -14.73 4.28
C ASP A 142 -6.01 -13.36 4.80
N LEU A 143 -6.93 -12.41 4.88
CA LEU A 143 -6.63 -11.03 5.28
C LEU A 143 -6.41 -10.88 6.80
N ASP A 144 -6.69 -11.91 7.58
CA ASP A 144 -6.40 -11.97 9.02
C ASP A 144 -5.01 -12.55 9.30
N ASP A 145 -4.33 -13.12 8.29
CA ASP A 145 -2.96 -13.61 8.37
C ASP A 145 -1.96 -12.56 7.85
N ALA A 146 -1.29 -11.87 8.79
CA ALA A 146 -0.27 -10.86 8.45
C ALA A 146 0.85 -11.41 7.56
N ALA A 147 1.27 -12.66 7.76
CA ALA A 147 2.34 -13.27 6.98
C ALA A 147 1.89 -13.59 5.55
N ALA A 148 0.63 -14.01 5.38
CA ALA A 148 0.04 -14.24 4.07
C ALA A 148 -0.09 -12.93 3.28
N VAL A 149 -0.61 -11.86 3.90
CA VAL A 149 -0.72 -10.53 3.30
C VAL A 149 0.66 -9.96 2.96
N ASP A 150 1.60 -10.06 3.88
CA ASP A 150 2.97 -9.61 3.70
C ASP A 150 3.66 -10.35 2.54
N ALA A 151 3.52 -11.66 2.44
CA ALA A 151 4.04 -12.45 1.34
C ALA A 151 3.38 -12.07 -0.01
N PHE A 152 2.08 -11.77 -0.01
CA PHE A 152 1.35 -11.32 -1.19
C PHE A 152 1.90 -9.97 -1.72
N LEU A 153 2.07 -9.00 -0.83
CA LEU A 153 2.60 -7.66 -1.17
C LEU A 153 4.03 -7.68 -1.70
N HIS A 154 4.68 -8.84 -1.67
CA HIS A 154 6.07 -9.02 -2.09
C HIS A 154 6.28 -9.84 -3.33
N ARG A 155 5.23 -10.44 -3.84
CA ARG A 155 5.33 -11.18 -5.11
C ARG A 155 5.78 -10.21 -6.21
N PRO A 156 6.81 -10.59 -6.99
CA PRO A 156 7.28 -9.79 -8.11
C PRO A 156 6.20 -9.69 -9.19
#